data_8a87d4d102335249de30619001835971
#
_entry.id   8a87d4d102335249de30619001835971
#
_cell.length_a   1.000
_cell.length_b   1.000
_cell.length_c   1.000
_cell.angle_alpha   90.00
_cell.angle_beta   90.00
_cell.angle_gamma   90.00
#
_symmetry.space_group_name_H-M   'P 1'
#
loop_
_entity.id
_entity.type
_entity.pdbx_description
1 polymer ?
#
loop_
_entity_poly.entity_id
_entity_poly.type
_entity_poly.pdbx_seq_one_letter_code
_entity_poly.pdbx_strand_id
1 'polypeptide(L)'
;MRKLKRVLSFMLAAIMMISMSGMNVMAAEQQETREGYVEIALDNAASTYATNYYSKGLVVLNIATAGVSNECRITSGSVPDGATITKVELKGTKSTGSGTVYWYVEHEASGRVASKRFASPATFTEFNGLTADSAWVVWLEGDPWSTVRNGSIKVYYNY
;
A
#
# COMPACT_ATOMS: atom_id res chain seq x y z
N MET A 1 -27.88 59.29 -31.37
CA MET A 1 -27.93 57.94 -30.80
C MET A 1 -27.30 56.83 -31.64
N ARG A 2 -27.38 56.84 -32.97
CA ARG A 2 -26.75 55.80 -33.83
C ARG A 2 -25.22 55.77 -33.82
N LYS A 3 -24.53 56.87 -33.64
CA LYS A 3 -23.06 56.96 -33.62
C LYS A 3 -22.48 56.38 -32.30
N LEU A 4 -23.15 56.59 -31.19
CA LEU A 4 -22.72 56.09 -29.90
C LEU A 4 -22.76 54.55 -29.83
N LYS A 5 -23.78 53.93 -30.44
CA LYS A 5 -23.89 52.50 -30.52
C LYS A 5 -22.76 51.82 -31.34
N ARG A 6 -22.29 52.47 -32.40
CA ARG A 6 -21.18 51.99 -33.23
C ARG A 6 -19.84 52.05 -32.50
N VAL A 7 -19.59 53.13 -31.75
CA VAL A 7 -18.35 53.26 -30.95
C VAL A 7 -18.32 52.24 -29.83
N LEU A 8 -19.44 51.99 -29.15
CA LEU A 8 -19.54 51.00 -28.10
C LEU A 8 -19.33 49.57 -28.63
N SER A 9 -19.83 49.29 -29.85
CA SER A 9 -19.65 47.98 -30.49
C SER A 9 -18.19 47.71 -30.87
N PHE A 10 -17.47 48.74 -31.34
CA PHE A 10 -16.03 48.61 -31.65
C PHE A 10 -15.16 48.48 -30.40
N MET A 11 -15.48 49.16 -29.31
CA MET A 11 -14.78 49.01 -28.05
C MET A 11 -14.98 47.61 -27.46
N LEU A 12 -16.19 47.06 -27.54
CA LEU A 12 -16.46 45.71 -27.03
C LEU A 12 -15.73 44.64 -27.85
N ALA A 13 -15.63 44.80 -29.17
CA ALA A 13 -14.87 43.88 -30.02
C ALA A 13 -13.37 43.97 -29.78
N ALA A 14 -12.82 45.16 -29.52
CA ALA A 14 -11.41 45.33 -29.20
C ALA A 14 -11.04 44.70 -27.83
N ILE A 15 -11.92 44.83 -26.85
CA ILE A 15 -11.71 44.19 -25.53
C ILE A 15 -11.77 42.66 -25.63
N MET A 16 -12.66 42.10 -26.44
CA MET A 16 -12.70 40.65 -26.67
C MET A 16 -11.48 40.11 -27.40
N MET A 17 -10.92 40.86 -28.37
CA MET A 17 -9.71 40.41 -29.06
C MET A 17 -8.46 40.44 -28.17
N ILE A 18 -8.35 41.42 -27.26
CA ILE A 18 -7.23 41.48 -26.31
C ILE A 18 -7.35 40.35 -25.25
N SER A 19 -8.57 40.03 -24.82
CA SER A 19 -8.78 38.93 -23.88
C SER A 19 -8.54 37.56 -24.51
N MET A 20 -8.82 37.37 -25.80
CA MET A 20 -8.53 36.08 -26.46
C MET A 20 -7.03 35.88 -26.74
N SER A 21 -6.29 36.96 -27.07
CA SER A 21 -4.83 36.83 -27.26
C SER A 21 -4.09 36.58 -25.94
N GLY A 22 -4.55 37.18 -24.82
CA GLY A 22 -3.99 36.93 -23.50
C GLY A 22 -4.27 35.51 -22.98
N MET A 23 -5.45 34.99 -23.28
CA MET A 23 -5.78 33.59 -22.88
C MET A 23 -5.02 32.55 -23.69
N ASN A 24 -4.70 32.78 -24.96
CA ASN A 24 -3.92 31.87 -25.75
C ASN A 24 -2.44 31.82 -25.31
N VAL A 25 -1.87 32.93 -24.89
CA VAL A 25 -0.51 32.97 -24.34
C VAL A 25 -0.46 32.31 -22.97
N MET A 26 -1.45 32.55 -22.10
CA MET A 26 -1.53 31.87 -20.81
C MET A 26 -1.84 30.34 -20.94
N ALA A 27 -2.64 29.96 -21.94
CA ALA A 27 -2.91 28.55 -22.17
C ALA A 27 -1.69 27.82 -22.74
N ALA A 28 -0.87 28.49 -23.57
CA ALA A 28 0.38 27.91 -24.07
C ALA A 28 1.44 27.77 -22.95
N GLU A 29 1.59 28.80 -22.09
CA GLU A 29 2.51 28.70 -20.93
C GLU A 29 2.04 27.66 -19.90
N GLN A 30 0.73 27.54 -19.66
CA GLN A 30 0.21 26.53 -18.76
C GLN A 30 0.34 25.11 -19.35
N GLN A 31 0.32 24.96 -20.67
CA GLN A 31 0.45 23.66 -21.30
C GLN A 31 1.91 23.18 -21.30
N GLU A 32 2.87 24.06 -21.54
CA GLU A 32 4.30 23.73 -21.40
C GLU A 32 4.69 23.43 -19.94
N THR A 33 4.18 24.23 -19.00
CA THR A 33 4.45 23.99 -17.58
C THR A 33 3.76 22.70 -17.09
N ARG A 34 2.60 22.34 -17.66
CA ARG A 34 1.92 21.08 -17.32
C ARG A 34 2.62 19.85 -17.90
N GLU A 35 3.12 19.91 -19.12
CA GLU A 35 3.84 18.78 -19.70
C GLU A 35 5.14 18.50 -18.94
N GLY A 36 5.91 19.51 -18.62
CA GLY A 36 7.12 19.36 -17.80
C GLY A 36 6.82 18.92 -16.36
N TYR A 37 5.74 19.40 -15.77
CA TYR A 37 5.35 19.02 -14.41
C TYR A 37 4.79 17.59 -14.34
N VAL A 38 4.02 17.17 -15.34
CA VAL A 38 3.48 15.80 -15.41
C VAL A 38 4.60 14.79 -15.64
N GLU A 39 5.58 15.11 -16.46
CA GLU A 39 6.73 14.24 -16.72
C GLU A 39 7.63 14.11 -15.47
N ILE A 40 7.92 15.20 -14.78
CA ILE A 40 8.66 15.16 -13.51
C ILE A 40 7.86 14.45 -12.41
N ALA A 41 6.55 14.63 -12.34
CA ALA A 41 5.70 13.96 -11.37
C ALA A 41 5.57 12.45 -11.65
N LEU A 42 5.55 12.03 -12.91
CA LEU A 42 5.56 10.62 -13.29
C LEU A 42 6.90 9.95 -12.99
N ASP A 43 8.01 10.58 -13.26
CA ASP A 43 9.33 10.06 -12.91
C ASP A 43 9.55 10.00 -11.40
N ASN A 44 9.14 11.02 -10.67
CA ASN A 44 9.18 11.01 -9.21
C ASN A 44 8.15 10.04 -8.60
N ALA A 45 6.97 9.91 -9.18
CA ALA A 45 5.98 8.93 -8.74
C ALA A 45 6.45 7.49 -9.03
N ALA A 46 7.09 7.25 -10.16
CA ALA A 46 7.67 5.94 -10.48
C ALA A 46 8.82 5.57 -9.54
N SER A 47 9.60 6.54 -9.07
CA SER A 47 10.70 6.31 -8.11
C SER A 47 10.22 6.15 -6.67
N THR A 48 9.07 6.72 -6.29
CA THR A 48 8.50 6.61 -4.94
C THR A 48 7.73 5.31 -4.69
N TYR A 49 7.41 4.54 -5.73
CA TYR A 49 6.73 3.24 -5.57
C TYR A 49 7.68 2.04 -5.56
N ALA A 50 8.93 2.22 -5.15
CA ALA A 50 9.76 1.08 -4.82
C ALA A 50 9.10 0.32 -3.68
N THR A 51 8.54 -0.86 -3.96
CA THR A 51 7.93 -1.70 -2.93
C THR A 51 9.03 -2.18 -1.99
N ASN A 52 9.10 -1.57 -0.84
CA ASN A 52 10.02 -1.97 0.21
C ASN A 52 9.42 -3.11 1.03
N TYR A 53 10.27 -3.81 1.72
CA TYR A 53 9.83 -4.86 2.64
C TYR A 53 10.81 -5.03 3.78
N TYR A 54 10.31 -5.56 4.88
CA TYR A 54 11.14 -6.22 5.89
C TYR A 54 10.72 -7.68 6.04
N SER A 55 11.63 -8.52 6.52
CA SER A 55 11.38 -9.92 6.78
C SER A 55 11.93 -10.32 8.14
N LYS A 56 11.18 -11.14 8.86
CA LYS A 56 11.56 -11.67 10.18
C LYS A 56 11.27 -13.17 10.22
N GLY A 57 12.15 -13.91 10.88
CA GLY A 57 11.95 -15.33 11.15
C GLY A 57 10.89 -15.56 12.21
N LEU A 58 10.15 -16.65 12.08
CA LEU A 58 9.22 -17.14 13.08
C LEU A 58 9.89 -18.26 13.91
N VAL A 59 9.53 -18.34 15.17
CA VAL A 59 9.83 -19.54 15.97
C VAL A 59 9.10 -20.76 15.40
N VAL A 60 9.46 -21.94 15.82
CA VAL A 60 8.72 -23.16 15.47
C VAL A 60 7.31 -23.08 16.08
N LEU A 61 6.30 -23.16 15.21
CA LEU A 61 4.90 -23.17 15.60
C LEU A 61 4.42 -24.61 15.68
N ASN A 62 3.89 -25.02 16.82
CA ASN A 62 3.46 -26.40 17.08
C ASN A 62 2.04 -26.41 17.64
N ILE A 63 1.11 -27.04 16.92
CA ILE A 63 -0.27 -27.22 17.36
C ILE A 63 -0.31 -28.39 18.33
N ALA A 64 -0.60 -28.10 19.61
CA ALA A 64 -0.83 -29.10 20.64
C ALA A 64 -2.26 -29.67 20.55
N THR A 65 -2.68 -30.40 21.59
CA THR A 65 -3.99 -31.06 21.67
C THR A 65 -5.19 -30.08 21.61
N ALA A 66 -4.99 -28.81 21.97
CA ALA A 66 -6.03 -27.80 21.97
C ALA A 66 -6.38 -27.24 20.57
N GLY A 67 -5.68 -27.67 19.52
CA GLY A 67 -5.93 -27.19 18.16
C GLY A 67 -5.34 -25.81 17.85
N VAL A 68 -4.60 -25.21 18.78
CA VAL A 68 -3.94 -23.90 18.64
C VAL A 68 -2.44 -24.08 18.94
N SER A 69 -1.60 -23.40 18.20
CA SER A 69 -0.15 -23.39 18.43
C SER A 69 0.26 -22.37 19.49
N ASN A 70 1.54 -22.43 19.86
CA ASN A 70 2.20 -21.30 20.49
C ASN A 70 2.15 -20.08 19.55
N GLU A 71 2.16 -18.89 20.15
CA GLU A 71 2.23 -17.61 19.43
C GLU A 71 3.68 -17.18 19.19
N CYS A 72 3.91 -16.51 18.09
CA CYS A 72 5.16 -15.85 17.76
C CYS A 72 4.93 -14.36 17.61
N ARG A 73 5.36 -13.57 18.61
CA ARG A 73 5.32 -12.12 18.53
C ARG A 73 6.58 -11.58 17.88
N ILE A 74 6.42 -10.70 16.92
CA ILE A 74 7.49 -10.12 16.10
C ILE A 74 7.34 -8.61 16.11
N THR A 75 8.43 -7.90 16.38
CA THR A 75 8.47 -6.45 16.23
C THR A 75 8.75 -6.05 14.78
N SER A 76 8.28 -4.89 14.35
CA SER A 76 8.63 -4.31 13.06
C SER A 76 10.14 -4.20 12.87
N GLY A 77 10.57 -4.11 11.64
CA GLY A 77 11.93 -3.66 11.32
C GLY A 77 12.05 -2.14 11.47
N SER A 78 13.16 -1.61 10.99
CA SER A 78 13.25 -0.16 10.76
C SER A 78 12.36 0.19 9.57
N VAL A 79 11.27 0.88 9.82
CA VAL A 79 10.27 1.27 8.83
C VAL A 79 10.18 2.81 8.84
N PRO A 80 10.16 3.48 7.67
CA PRO A 80 9.97 4.92 7.61
C PRO A 80 8.63 5.36 8.19
N ASP A 81 8.61 6.56 8.78
CA ASP A 81 7.37 7.16 9.26
C ASP A 81 6.34 7.31 8.13
N GLY A 82 5.09 6.99 8.41
CA GLY A 82 4.01 7.06 7.45
C GLY A 82 3.95 5.92 6.43
N ALA A 83 4.87 4.95 6.50
CA ALA A 83 4.82 3.78 5.63
C ALA A 83 3.54 2.97 5.81
N THR A 84 2.94 2.56 4.70
CA THR A 84 1.69 1.80 4.67
C THR A 84 1.86 0.44 4.02
N ILE A 85 1.22 -0.58 4.59
CA ILE A 85 1.30 -1.97 4.12
C ILE A 85 0.62 -2.11 2.76
N THR A 86 1.27 -2.85 1.86
CA THR A 86 0.71 -3.24 0.57
C THR A 86 0.36 -4.72 0.48
N LYS A 87 1.06 -5.57 1.22
CA LYS A 87 0.74 -6.99 1.45
C LYS A 87 1.59 -7.59 2.56
N VAL A 88 1.14 -8.69 3.12
CA VAL A 88 1.92 -9.52 4.05
C VAL A 88 2.01 -10.93 3.49
N GLU A 89 3.18 -11.55 3.58
CA GLU A 89 3.40 -12.95 3.19
C GLU A 89 3.92 -13.76 4.37
N LEU A 90 3.29 -14.89 4.64
CA LEU A 90 3.80 -15.90 5.56
C LEU A 90 4.36 -17.07 4.76
N LYS A 91 5.54 -17.55 5.16
CA LYS A 91 6.17 -18.76 4.63
C LYS A 91 6.50 -19.70 5.76
N GLY A 92 6.60 -20.99 5.43
CA GLY A 92 7.03 -22.01 6.37
C GLY A 92 6.91 -23.39 5.77
N THR A 93 7.51 -24.37 6.42
CA THR A 93 7.44 -25.76 6.01
C THR A 93 6.66 -26.55 7.06
N LYS A 94 5.51 -27.11 6.65
CA LYS A 94 4.77 -28.05 7.51
C LYS A 94 5.56 -29.36 7.57
N SER A 95 6.12 -29.66 8.73
CA SER A 95 7.02 -30.80 8.93
C SER A 95 6.33 -32.04 9.52
N THR A 96 5.20 -31.87 10.20
CA THR A 96 4.40 -32.94 10.78
C THR A 96 2.91 -32.66 10.65
N GLY A 97 2.07 -33.65 10.84
CA GLY A 97 0.62 -33.56 10.74
C GLY A 97 0.12 -33.61 9.30
N SER A 98 -0.91 -34.43 9.03
CA SER A 98 -1.55 -34.56 7.71
C SER A 98 -2.79 -33.72 7.57
N GLY A 99 -3.32 -33.18 8.66
CA GLY A 99 -4.58 -32.49 8.71
C GLY A 99 -4.55 -31.05 8.22
N THR A 100 -5.70 -30.41 8.29
CA THR A 100 -5.86 -29.01 7.84
C THR A 100 -5.35 -28.05 8.91
N VAL A 101 -4.56 -27.09 8.48
CA VAL A 101 -3.97 -26.04 9.31
C VAL A 101 -4.25 -24.69 8.68
N TYR A 102 -4.46 -23.68 9.50
CA TYR A 102 -4.62 -22.29 9.11
C TYR A 102 -3.54 -21.43 9.73
N TRP A 103 -3.00 -20.51 8.97
CA TRP A 103 -2.27 -19.37 9.45
C TRP A 103 -3.22 -18.36 10.07
N TYR A 104 -2.86 -17.84 11.21
CA TYR A 104 -3.44 -16.64 11.80
C TYR A 104 -2.37 -15.61 11.97
N VAL A 105 -2.70 -14.37 11.70
CA VAL A 105 -1.81 -13.22 11.85
C VAL A 105 -2.60 -12.03 12.35
N GLU A 106 -2.07 -11.37 13.38
CA GLU A 106 -2.60 -10.15 13.97
C GLU A 106 -1.63 -9.00 13.74
N HIS A 107 -2.17 -7.87 13.36
CA HIS A 107 -1.49 -6.58 13.33
C HIS A 107 -1.82 -5.83 14.62
N GLU A 108 -0.89 -5.80 15.59
CA GLU A 108 -1.16 -5.33 16.95
C GLU A 108 -1.66 -3.87 16.99
N ALA A 109 -1.05 -2.96 16.21
CA ALA A 109 -1.43 -1.55 16.24
C ALA A 109 -2.90 -1.28 15.87
N SER A 110 -3.53 -2.16 15.07
CA SER A 110 -4.94 -2.03 14.70
C SER A 110 -5.85 -3.07 15.35
N GLY A 111 -5.29 -4.10 16.00
CA GLY A 111 -6.03 -5.26 16.50
C GLY A 111 -6.68 -6.11 15.40
N ARG A 112 -6.30 -5.89 14.12
CA ARG A 112 -6.87 -6.65 13.00
C ARG A 112 -6.24 -8.02 12.92
N VAL A 113 -7.09 -9.05 12.85
CA VAL A 113 -6.69 -10.45 12.66
C VAL A 113 -7.16 -10.92 11.29
N ALA A 114 -6.32 -11.70 10.62
CA ALA A 114 -6.67 -12.39 9.39
C ALA A 114 -6.22 -13.85 9.45
N SER A 115 -6.93 -14.72 8.74
CA SER A 115 -6.57 -16.13 8.66
C SER A 115 -6.66 -16.67 7.24
N LYS A 116 -5.79 -17.63 6.91
CA LYS A 116 -5.81 -18.35 5.63
C LYS A 116 -5.38 -19.79 5.83
N ARG A 117 -5.97 -20.68 5.04
CA ARG A 117 -5.52 -22.07 4.98
C ARG A 117 -4.02 -22.10 4.69
N PHE A 118 -3.30 -23.02 5.36
CA PHE A 118 -1.86 -23.14 5.22
C PHE A 118 -1.45 -23.28 3.74
N ALA A 119 -0.63 -22.36 3.31
CA ALA A 119 0.10 -22.34 2.05
C ALA A 119 1.47 -21.70 2.31
N SER A 120 2.43 -21.92 1.44
CA SER A 120 3.76 -21.33 1.56
C SER A 120 4.25 -20.90 0.16
N PRO A 121 4.15 -19.61 -0.18
CA PRO A 121 3.68 -18.49 0.65
C PRO A 121 2.15 -18.45 0.82
N ALA A 122 1.69 -17.90 1.95
CA ALA A 122 0.33 -17.42 2.15
C ALA A 122 0.33 -15.89 2.11
N THR A 123 -0.44 -15.29 1.20
CA THR A 123 -0.48 -13.83 1.00
C THR A 123 -1.73 -13.24 1.61
N PHE A 124 -1.55 -12.18 2.42
CA PHE A 124 -2.60 -11.44 3.10
C PHE A 124 -2.65 -10.01 2.55
N THR A 125 -3.81 -9.58 2.09
CA THR A 125 -4.11 -8.22 1.63
C THR A 125 -5.04 -7.48 2.59
N GLU A 126 -5.53 -8.16 3.61
CA GLU A 126 -6.44 -7.66 4.62
C GLU A 126 -5.85 -6.53 5.46
N PHE A 127 -4.53 -6.39 5.46
CA PHE A 127 -3.78 -5.36 6.18
C PHE A 127 -3.40 -4.15 5.31
N ASN A 128 -3.74 -4.15 4.03
CA ASN A 128 -3.40 -3.06 3.12
C ASN A 128 -3.88 -1.71 3.64
N GLY A 129 -3.01 -0.70 3.52
CA GLY A 129 -3.27 0.66 3.99
C GLY A 129 -3.08 0.88 5.49
N LEU A 130 -2.82 -0.16 6.30
CA LEU A 130 -2.45 0.01 7.70
C LEU A 130 -0.99 0.46 7.83
N THR A 131 -0.61 1.02 8.98
CA THR A 131 0.79 1.37 9.24
C THR A 131 1.68 0.14 9.14
N ALA A 132 2.84 0.29 8.50
CA ALA A 132 3.82 -0.80 8.44
C ALA A 132 4.66 -0.92 9.72
N ASP A 133 4.70 0.13 10.53
CA ASP A 133 5.33 0.13 11.86
C ASP A 133 4.37 -0.42 12.90
N SER A 134 4.37 -1.75 13.03
CA SER A 134 3.56 -2.49 13.99
C SER A 134 4.25 -3.78 14.39
N ALA A 135 3.99 -4.22 15.61
CA ALA A 135 4.26 -5.60 15.98
C ALA A 135 3.19 -6.52 15.40
N TRP A 136 3.57 -7.78 15.26
CA TRP A 136 2.74 -8.84 14.70
C TRP A 136 2.71 -10.04 15.63
N VAL A 137 1.55 -10.68 15.73
CA VAL A 137 1.42 -11.99 16.39
C VAL A 137 1.03 -13.00 15.32
N VAL A 138 1.76 -14.10 15.25
CA VAL A 138 1.50 -15.19 14.28
C VAL A 138 1.33 -16.49 15.02
N TRP A 139 0.26 -17.23 14.70
CA TRP A 139 0.00 -18.57 15.24
C TRP A 139 -0.69 -19.45 14.20
N LEU A 140 -0.86 -20.71 14.56
CA LEU A 140 -1.58 -21.69 13.75
C LEU A 140 -2.79 -22.20 14.51
N GLU A 141 -3.84 -22.51 13.77
CA GLU A 141 -4.98 -23.28 14.27
C GLU A 141 -5.28 -24.45 13.32
N GLY A 142 -5.79 -25.54 13.86
CA GLY A 142 -6.18 -26.68 13.06
C GLY A 142 -5.91 -28.01 13.73
N ASP A 143 -5.63 -29.02 12.93
CA ASP A 143 -5.47 -30.39 13.42
C ASP A 143 -4.24 -30.51 14.35
N PRO A 144 -4.42 -31.15 15.51
CA PRO A 144 -3.35 -31.37 16.49
C PRO A 144 -2.11 -32.02 15.88
N TRP A 145 -0.98 -31.84 16.57
CA TRP A 145 0.32 -32.41 16.21
C TRP A 145 0.92 -31.92 14.90
N SER A 146 0.35 -30.86 14.34
CA SER A 146 0.93 -30.18 13.19
C SER A 146 2.03 -29.22 13.62
N THR A 147 3.15 -29.25 12.92
CA THR A 147 4.32 -28.38 13.20
C THR A 147 4.72 -27.65 11.93
N VAL A 148 4.96 -26.34 12.04
CA VAL A 148 5.56 -25.52 11.00
C VAL A 148 6.92 -25.03 11.44
N ARG A 149 7.92 -25.26 10.60
CA ARG A 149 9.32 -24.86 10.79
C ARG A 149 9.78 -23.91 9.70
N ASN A 150 10.94 -23.29 9.93
CA ASN A 150 11.53 -22.34 8.97
C ASN A 150 10.55 -21.27 8.54
N GLY A 151 9.72 -20.82 9.49
CA GLY A 151 8.71 -19.81 9.24
C GLY A 151 9.33 -18.43 9.07
N SER A 152 8.69 -17.60 8.27
CA SER A 152 9.01 -16.18 8.15
C SER A 152 7.76 -15.36 7.82
N ILE A 153 7.74 -14.13 8.30
CA ILE A 153 6.83 -13.08 7.85
C ILE A 153 7.59 -12.09 6.99
N LYS A 154 6.98 -11.66 5.90
CA LYS A 154 7.48 -10.61 5.04
C LYS A 154 6.39 -9.57 4.85
N VAL A 155 6.66 -8.33 5.26
CA VAL A 155 5.73 -7.21 5.17
C VAL A 155 6.23 -6.27 4.09
N TYR A 156 5.41 -6.05 3.07
CA TYR A 156 5.68 -5.12 1.98
C TYR A 156 4.96 -3.81 2.27
N TYR A 157 5.61 -2.70 1.99
CA TYR A 157 5.09 -1.37 2.26
C TYR A 157 5.55 -0.34 1.24
N ASN A 158 4.79 0.75 1.15
CA ASN A 158 5.15 1.99 0.45
C ASN A 158 5.29 3.13 1.48
N TYR A 159 6.10 4.13 1.15
CA TYR A 159 6.26 5.35 1.95
C TYR A 159 6.59 6.55 1.06
#